data_f8ad2fff11d42093fa77e31419add650
#
_entry.id   f8ad2fff11d42093fa77e31419add650
#
_cell.length_a   1.000
_cell.length_b   1.000
_cell.length_c   1.000
_cell.angle_alpha   90.00
_cell.angle_beta   90.00
_cell.angle_gamma   90.00
#
_symmetry.space_group_name_H-M   'P 1'
#
loop_
_entity.id
_entity.type
_entity.pdbx_description
1 polymer ?
#
loop_
_entity_poly.entity_id
_entity_poly.type
_entity_poly.pdbx_seq_one_letter_code
_entity_poly.pdbx_strand_id
1 'polypeptide(L)'
;MGWYAQAHPVEDFAETFAVWLNPYTNWRTAYKSWPALEKLIYVDELMREIAGRPPPLSRKAAVEPLSALRHTLQEHYAAKRAHFAWPWPANYDQDLRRIFADDPKDTGAPLATRYLRRVRGTLRTRIAEGTGVHAYAVDQLLRQMIARAHSLGLRVIDDPDVTMQKLLVLLTMQTAGLVHAGFPKVAL
;
A
#
# COMPACT_ATOMS: atom_id res chain seq x y z
N MET A 1 -2.38 0.46 13.45
CA MET A 1 -3.14 -0.77 13.13
C MET A 1 -4.32 -0.35 12.26
N GLY A 2 -4.43 -0.91 11.06
CA GLY A 2 -5.60 -0.69 10.22
C GLY A 2 -6.78 -1.48 10.80
N TRP A 3 -7.81 -0.79 11.18
CA TRP A 3 -9.06 -1.37 11.67
C TRP A 3 -9.92 -1.81 10.47
N TYR A 4 -9.48 -2.85 9.76
CA TYR A 4 -10.12 -3.32 8.54
C TYR A 4 -11.61 -3.62 8.75
N ALA A 5 -11.94 -4.39 9.77
CA ALA A 5 -13.32 -4.73 10.13
C ALA A 5 -14.21 -3.50 10.44
N GLN A 6 -13.62 -2.36 10.80
CA GLN A 6 -14.37 -1.14 11.10
C GLN A 6 -14.51 -0.21 9.90
N ALA A 7 -13.89 -0.54 8.76
CA ALA A 7 -13.92 0.29 7.57
C ALA A 7 -15.28 0.21 6.84
N HIS A 8 -15.93 -0.96 6.84
CA HIS A 8 -17.21 -1.18 6.16
C HIS A 8 -17.99 -2.35 6.78
N PRO A 9 -19.34 -2.29 6.88
CA PRO A 9 -20.15 -3.36 7.46
C PRO A 9 -19.94 -4.75 6.83
N VAL A 10 -19.66 -4.81 5.52
CA VAL A 10 -19.37 -6.07 4.81
C VAL A 10 -18.07 -6.70 5.28
N GLU A 11 -17.05 -5.87 5.53
CA GLU A 11 -15.75 -6.32 6.04
C GLU A 11 -15.90 -6.82 7.49
N ASP A 12 -16.64 -6.09 8.32
CA ASP A 12 -16.95 -6.48 9.69
C ASP A 12 -17.70 -7.83 9.73
N PHE A 13 -18.67 -8.01 8.84
CA PHE A 13 -19.37 -9.29 8.71
C PHE A 13 -18.43 -10.42 8.27
N ALA A 14 -17.58 -10.18 7.27
CA ALA A 14 -16.67 -11.19 6.75
C ALA A 14 -15.68 -11.69 7.82
N GLU A 15 -15.09 -10.77 8.60
CA GLU A 15 -14.20 -11.15 9.71
C GLU A 15 -14.95 -11.87 10.84
N THR A 16 -16.14 -11.40 11.21
CA THR A 16 -16.97 -12.03 12.23
C THR A 16 -17.38 -13.47 11.81
N PHE A 17 -17.78 -13.62 10.53
CA PHE A 17 -18.13 -14.91 9.96
C PHE A 17 -16.94 -15.88 9.92
N ALA A 18 -15.75 -15.39 9.57
CA ALA A 18 -14.52 -16.21 9.58
C ALA A 18 -14.18 -16.75 10.96
N VAL A 19 -14.36 -15.94 12.01
CA VAL A 19 -14.19 -16.40 13.41
C VAL A 19 -15.26 -17.42 13.80
N TRP A 20 -16.51 -17.17 13.45
CA TRP A 20 -17.63 -18.10 13.72
C TRP A 20 -17.44 -19.44 13.03
N LEU A 21 -16.97 -19.43 11.79
CA LEU A 21 -16.76 -20.62 10.96
C LEU A 21 -15.58 -21.50 11.44
N ASN A 22 -14.66 -20.96 12.21
CA ASN A 22 -13.45 -21.66 12.64
C ASN A 22 -13.78 -22.79 13.63
N PRO A 23 -13.63 -24.10 13.24
CA PRO A 23 -14.01 -25.22 14.09
C PRO A 23 -13.03 -25.45 15.26
N TYR A 24 -11.87 -24.83 15.23
CA TYR A 24 -10.81 -25.01 16.25
C TYR A 24 -10.89 -23.98 17.38
N THR A 25 -11.79 -23.01 17.30
CA THR A 25 -11.93 -21.95 18.30
C THR A 25 -13.27 -22.01 18.98
N ASN A 26 -13.28 -22.14 20.31
CA ASN A 26 -14.49 -21.87 21.09
C ASN A 26 -14.66 -20.37 21.25
N TRP A 27 -15.22 -19.74 20.22
CA TRP A 27 -15.42 -18.30 20.19
C TRP A 27 -16.31 -17.77 21.32
N ARG A 28 -17.28 -18.56 21.83
CA ARG A 28 -18.12 -18.15 22.97
C ARG A 28 -17.30 -17.89 24.22
N THR A 29 -16.25 -18.68 24.44
CA THR A 29 -15.35 -18.53 25.58
C THR A 29 -14.29 -17.48 25.30
N ALA A 30 -13.70 -17.49 24.09
CA ALA A 30 -12.62 -16.59 23.72
C ALA A 30 -13.04 -15.10 23.70
N TYR A 31 -14.30 -14.84 23.33
CA TYR A 31 -14.84 -13.47 23.20
C TYR A 31 -15.79 -13.07 24.34
N LYS A 32 -15.84 -13.84 25.44
CA LYS A 32 -16.81 -13.67 26.55
C LYS A 32 -16.89 -12.23 27.13
N SER A 33 -15.78 -11.49 27.13
CA SER A 33 -15.72 -10.13 27.65
C SER A 33 -15.61 -9.05 26.57
N TRP A 34 -15.79 -9.42 25.30
CA TRP A 34 -15.65 -8.49 24.17
C TRP A 34 -17.00 -8.15 23.55
N PRO A 35 -17.23 -6.88 23.14
CA PRO A 35 -18.43 -6.48 22.40
C PRO A 35 -18.62 -7.30 21.10
N ALA A 36 -17.54 -7.81 20.51
CA ALA A 36 -17.61 -8.69 19.34
C ALA A 36 -18.36 -9.99 19.58
N LEU A 37 -18.58 -10.41 20.84
CA LEU A 37 -19.40 -11.58 21.16
C LEU A 37 -20.84 -11.42 20.66
N GLU A 38 -21.43 -10.25 20.77
CA GLU A 38 -22.80 -9.97 20.28
C GLU A 38 -22.91 -10.21 18.78
N LYS A 39 -21.91 -9.79 18.01
CA LYS A 39 -21.86 -10.03 16.57
C LYS A 39 -21.76 -11.52 16.24
N LEU A 40 -20.94 -12.26 16.98
CA LEU A 40 -20.78 -13.71 16.80
C LEU A 40 -22.08 -14.47 17.16
N ILE A 41 -22.80 -14.05 18.19
CA ILE A 41 -24.11 -14.58 18.55
C ILE A 41 -25.11 -14.31 17.42
N TYR A 42 -25.16 -13.09 16.90
CA TYR A 42 -26.03 -12.73 15.79
C TYR A 42 -25.75 -13.56 14.53
N VAL A 43 -24.48 -13.76 14.18
CA VAL A 43 -24.11 -14.64 13.04
C VAL A 43 -24.55 -16.07 13.30
N ASP A 44 -24.39 -16.59 14.51
CA ASP A 44 -24.81 -17.96 14.89
C ASP A 44 -26.34 -18.14 14.76
N GLU A 45 -27.12 -17.15 15.18
CA GLU A 45 -28.56 -17.13 15.03
C GLU A 45 -28.99 -17.08 13.56
N LEU A 46 -28.37 -16.19 12.78
CA LEU A 46 -28.60 -16.05 11.35
C LEU A 46 -28.30 -17.36 10.60
N MET A 47 -27.20 -18.01 10.93
CA MET A 47 -26.82 -19.29 10.31
C MET A 47 -27.76 -20.42 10.69
N ARG A 48 -28.31 -20.45 11.92
CA ARG A 48 -29.36 -21.41 12.31
C ARG A 48 -30.68 -21.17 11.58
N GLU A 49 -31.05 -19.90 11.36
CA GLU A 49 -32.27 -19.56 10.64
C GLU A 49 -32.25 -20.04 9.19
N ILE A 50 -31.09 -19.95 8.54
CA ILE A 50 -30.94 -20.37 7.14
C ILE A 50 -30.51 -21.83 6.98
N ALA A 51 -30.16 -22.51 8.09
CA ALA A 51 -29.78 -23.93 8.06
C ALA A 51 -30.91 -24.79 7.46
N GLY A 52 -30.55 -25.62 6.50
CA GLY A 52 -31.49 -26.47 5.80
C GLY A 52 -32.35 -25.81 4.73
N ARG A 53 -32.28 -24.49 4.56
CA ARG A 53 -32.93 -23.84 3.42
C ARG A 53 -32.11 -24.10 2.14
N PRO A 54 -32.74 -24.37 1.00
CA PRO A 54 -32.00 -24.49 -0.25
C PRO A 54 -31.36 -23.14 -0.59
N PRO A 55 -30.15 -23.13 -1.14
CA PRO A 55 -29.50 -21.88 -1.52
C PRO A 55 -30.32 -21.15 -2.58
N PRO A 56 -30.51 -19.83 -2.48
CA PRO A 56 -31.30 -19.06 -3.45
C PRO A 56 -30.66 -19.04 -4.85
N LEU A 57 -29.37 -19.32 -4.94
CA LEU A 57 -28.64 -19.44 -6.20
C LEU A 57 -28.21 -20.88 -6.40
N SER A 58 -28.88 -21.59 -7.32
CA SER A 58 -28.53 -22.97 -7.70
C SER A 58 -27.46 -23.06 -8.80
N ARG A 59 -27.12 -21.93 -9.45
CA ARG A 59 -26.13 -21.92 -10.51
C ARG A 59 -24.72 -22.04 -9.95
N LYS A 60 -24.05 -23.12 -10.29
CA LYS A 60 -22.60 -23.33 -10.09
C LYS A 60 -21.77 -22.62 -11.20
N ALA A 61 -22.17 -21.42 -11.60
CA ALA A 61 -21.36 -20.65 -12.54
C ALA A 61 -20.08 -20.22 -11.82
N ALA A 62 -18.94 -20.73 -12.24
CA ALA A 62 -17.68 -20.25 -11.76
C ALA A 62 -17.51 -18.78 -12.20
N VAL A 63 -17.40 -17.86 -11.23
CA VAL A 63 -17.06 -16.48 -11.50
C VAL A 63 -15.60 -16.47 -11.93
N GLU A 64 -15.32 -15.97 -13.14
CA GLU A 64 -13.97 -15.92 -13.71
C GLU A 64 -13.22 -17.27 -13.64
N PRO A 65 -13.70 -18.33 -14.31
CA PRO A 65 -13.04 -19.61 -14.26
C PRO A 65 -11.60 -19.50 -14.78
N LEU A 66 -10.67 -20.16 -14.10
CA LEU A 66 -9.25 -20.14 -14.44
C LEU A 66 -9.01 -20.51 -15.93
N SER A 67 -9.80 -21.42 -16.47
CA SER A 67 -9.75 -21.83 -17.87
C SER A 67 -10.12 -20.71 -18.87
N ALA A 68 -10.84 -19.69 -18.44
CA ALA A 68 -11.22 -18.53 -19.26
C ALA A 68 -10.23 -17.37 -19.15
N LEU A 69 -9.31 -17.39 -18.18
CA LEU A 69 -8.30 -16.35 -18.05
C LEU A 69 -7.34 -16.36 -19.25
N ARG A 70 -7.20 -15.21 -19.89
CA ARG A 70 -6.32 -14.99 -21.03
C ARG A 70 -5.18 -14.03 -20.73
N HIS A 71 -5.20 -13.37 -19.57
CA HIS A 71 -4.16 -12.44 -19.18
C HIS A 71 -3.05 -13.15 -18.41
N THR A 72 -1.83 -12.75 -18.70
CA THR A 72 -0.68 -13.12 -17.89
C THR A 72 -0.71 -12.36 -16.54
N LEU A 73 -0.03 -12.89 -15.54
CA LEU A 73 0.18 -12.14 -14.27
C LEU A 73 0.88 -10.80 -14.52
N GLN A 74 1.76 -10.74 -15.50
CA GLN A 74 2.45 -9.49 -15.88
C GLN A 74 1.46 -8.44 -16.36
N GLU A 75 0.53 -8.80 -17.26
CA GLU A 75 -0.52 -7.91 -17.76
C GLU A 75 -1.48 -7.48 -16.65
N HIS A 76 -1.91 -8.41 -15.81
CA HIS A 76 -2.76 -8.10 -14.65
C HIS A 76 -2.10 -7.06 -13.73
N TYR A 77 -0.85 -7.29 -13.33
CA TYR A 77 -0.15 -6.34 -12.46
C TYR A 77 0.23 -5.05 -13.18
N ALA A 78 0.41 -5.05 -14.50
CA ALA A 78 0.61 -3.83 -15.27
C ALA A 78 -0.66 -2.98 -15.28
N ALA A 79 -1.82 -3.57 -15.55
CA ALA A 79 -3.12 -2.90 -15.49
C ALA A 79 -3.44 -2.38 -14.08
N LYS A 80 -3.19 -3.20 -13.05
CA LYS A 80 -3.35 -2.78 -11.65
C LYS A 80 -2.44 -1.60 -11.29
N ARG A 81 -1.17 -1.64 -11.68
CA ARG A 81 -0.26 -0.50 -11.47
C ARG A 81 -0.73 0.76 -12.21
N ALA A 82 -1.21 0.64 -13.45
CA ALA A 82 -1.74 1.78 -14.19
C ALA A 82 -3.01 2.36 -13.55
N HIS A 83 -3.90 1.51 -13.06
CA HIS A 83 -5.14 1.95 -12.37
C HIS A 83 -4.86 2.66 -11.05
N PHE A 84 -3.89 2.16 -10.27
CA PHE A 84 -3.47 2.75 -9.00
C PHE A 84 -2.26 3.68 -9.13
N ALA A 85 -1.88 4.05 -10.37
CA ALA A 85 -0.80 4.99 -10.59
C ALA A 85 -1.17 6.36 -10.00
N TRP A 86 -0.35 6.84 -9.10
CA TRP A 86 -0.46 8.19 -8.59
C TRP A 86 0.03 9.14 -9.67
N PRO A 87 -0.65 10.27 -9.89
CA PRO A 87 -0.20 11.29 -10.84
C PRO A 87 0.97 12.09 -10.25
N TRP A 88 2.08 11.39 -10.00
CA TRP A 88 3.31 12.06 -9.62
C TRP A 88 3.78 12.93 -10.78
N PRO A 89 4.35 14.13 -10.51
CA PRO A 89 4.96 14.91 -11.56
C PRO A 89 6.01 14.07 -12.29
N ALA A 90 5.88 13.98 -13.61
CA ALA A 90 6.77 13.16 -14.44
C ALA A 90 8.22 13.63 -14.46
N ASN A 91 8.52 14.81 -13.92
CA ASN A 91 9.83 15.44 -14.02
C ASN A 91 10.44 15.71 -12.65
N TYR A 92 11.21 14.74 -12.17
CA TYR A 92 12.03 14.88 -10.96
C TYR A 92 13.45 15.39 -11.23
N ASP A 93 13.79 15.69 -12.47
CA ASP A 93 15.17 15.95 -12.87
C ASP A 93 15.77 17.14 -12.14
N GLN A 94 15.03 18.25 -12.08
CA GLN A 94 15.50 19.44 -11.38
C GLN A 94 15.64 19.22 -9.88
N ASP A 95 14.66 18.52 -9.28
CA ASP A 95 14.66 18.25 -7.86
C ASP A 95 15.80 17.29 -7.48
N LEU A 96 16.02 16.25 -8.28
CA LEU A 96 17.11 15.32 -8.07
C LEU A 96 18.47 15.99 -8.24
N ARG A 97 18.63 16.91 -9.22
CA ARG A 97 19.87 17.66 -9.45
C ARG A 97 20.17 18.73 -8.40
N ARG A 98 19.18 19.13 -7.61
CA ARG A 98 19.41 19.99 -6.42
C ARG A 98 20.03 19.22 -5.26
N ILE A 99 19.88 17.90 -5.24
CA ILE A 99 20.32 17.03 -4.15
C ILE A 99 21.55 16.24 -4.54
N PHE A 100 21.64 15.85 -5.81
CA PHE A 100 22.69 15.00 -6.36
C PHE A 100 23.37 15.67 -7.55
N ALA A 101 24.64 15.35 -7.80
CA ALA A 101 25.34 15.81 -8.98
C ALA A 101 25.20 14.84 -10.16
N ASP A 102 25.18 15.39 -11.37
CA ASP A 102 25.29 14.66 -12.64
C ASP A 102 26.64 14.89 -13.33
N ASP A 103 27.61 15.48 -12.64
CA ASP A 103 28.92 15.81 -13.19
C ASP A 103 29.81 14.56 -13.31
N PRO A 104 30.22 14.18 -14.53
CA PRO A 104 31.15 13.09 -14.76
C PRO A 104 32.55 13.28 -14.17
N LYS A 105 32.89 14.47 -13.70
CA LYS A 105 34.18 14.75 -13.06
C LYS A 105 34.30 14.14 -11.67
N ASP A 106 33.18 13.82 -11.04
CA ASP A 106 33.15 13.28 -9.69
C ASP A 106 32.98 11.74 -9.70
N THR A 107 33.83 11.06 -10.46
CA THR A 107 33.80 9.60 -10.67
C THR A 107 34.03 8.78 -9.38
N GLY A 108 34.54 9.39 -8.31
CA GLY A 108 34.78 8.77 -7.01
C GLY A 108 33.58 8.81 -6.07
N ALA A 109 32.61 9.69 -6.31
CA ALA A 109 31.45 9.85 -5.43
C ALA A 109 30.48 8.66 -5.55
N PRO A 110 29.81 8.26 -4.45
CA PRO A 110 28.86 7.15 -4.44
C PRO A 110 27.66 7.43 -5.35
N LEU A 111 27.15 6.38 -6.02
CA LEU A 111 25.92 6.51 -6.82
C LEU A 111 24.73 6.89 -5.94
N ALA A 112 23.95 7.89 -6.36
CA ALA A 112 22.72 8.31 -5.71
C ALA A 112 21.71 7.16 -5.56
N THR A 113 21.65 6.25 -6.55
CA THR A 113 20.82 5.06 -6.51
C THR A 113 21.17 4.12 -5.36
N ARG A 114 22.46 3.95 -5.05
CA ARG A 114 22.91 3.13 -3.91
C ARG A 114 22.48 3.76 -2.59
N TYR A 115 22.66 5.07 -2.47
CA TYR A 115 22.25 5.81 -1.28
C TYR A 115 20.71 5.73 -1.08
N LEU A 116 19.93 6.09 -2.11
CA LEU A 116 18.48 6.07 -2.07
C LEU A 116 17.92 4.69 -1.70
N ARG A 117 18.47 3.61 -2.27
CA ARG A 117 18.07 2.24 -1.90
C ARG A 117 18.34 1.92 -0.44
N ARG A 118 19.49 2.36 0.09
CA ARG A 118 19.88 2.16 1.49
C ARG A 118 18.92 2.87 2.45
N VAL A 119 18.55 4.12 2.15
CA VAL A 119 17.72 4.96 3.04
C VAL A 119 16.23 4.86 2.76
N ARG A 120 15.82 4.09 1.73
CA ARG A 120 14.43 3.98 1.27
C ARG A 120 13.45 3.59 2.39
N GLY A 121 13.80 2.62 3.22
CA GLY A 121 12.96 2.19 4.34
C GLY A 121 12.70 3.32 5.33
N THR A 122 13.77 4.01 5.74
CA THR A 122 13.70 5.13 6.68
C THR A 122 12.89 6.29 6.11
N LEU A 123 13.12 6.67 4.86
CA LEU A 123 12.38 7.74 4.18
C LEU A 123 10.89 7.41 4.08
N ARG A 124 10.56 6.18 3.65
CA ARG A 124 9.17 5.72 3.54
C ARG A 124 8.43 5.87 4.87
N THR A 125 9.01 5.39 5.96
CA THR A 125 8.39 5.43 7.28
C THR A 125 8.23 6.88 7.76
N ARG A 126 9.29 7.67 7.75
CA ARG A 126 9.25 9.06 8.24
C ARG A 126 8.28 9.94 7.46
N ILE A 127 8.24 9.79 6.14
CA ILE A 127 7.32 10.57 5.29
C ILE A 127 5.88 10.13 5.51
N ALA A 128 5.61 8.82 5.57
CA ALA A 128 4.27 8.31 5.83
C ALA A 128 3.73 8.78 7.19
N GLU A 129 4.54 8.70 8.24
CA GLU A 129 4.20 9.17 9.58
C GLU A 129 3.99 10.70 9.64
N GLY A 130 4.89 11.47 9.00
CA GLY A 130 4.85 12.93 9.05
C GLY A 130 3.76 13.57 8.18
N THR A 131 3.34 12.91 7.09
CA THR A 131 2.37 13.47 6.13
C THR A 131 1.01 12.79 6.15
N GLY A 132 0.88 11.62 6.78
CA GLY A 132 -0.32 10.80 6.75
C GLY A 132 -0.56 10.10 5.40
N VAL A 133 0.35 10.23 4.44
CA VAL A 133 0.28 9.53 3.15
C VAL A 133 0.61 8.05 3.36
N HIS A 134 -0.15 7.16 2.72
CA HIS A 134 0.07 5.74 2.88
C HIS A 134 1.49 5.33 2.43
N ALA A 135 2.18 4.51 3.24
CA ALA A 135 3.58 4.11 3.04
C ALA A 135 3.85 3.50 1.64
N TYR A 136 2.86 2.80 1.06
CA TYR A 136 2.95 2.27 -0.30
C TYR A 136 3.10 3.37 -1.35
N ALA A 137 2.35 4.47 -1.23
CA ALA A 137 2.43 5.58 -2.16
C ALA A 137 3.81 6.25 -2.10
N VAL A 138 4.32 6.48 -0.90
CA VAL A 138 5.68 7.00 -0.70
C VAL A 138 6.72 6.05 -1.30
N ASP A 139 6.53 4.74 -1.16
CA ASP A 139 7.42 3.73 -1.74
C ASP A 139 7.42 3.74 -3.27
N GLN A 140 6.26 3.97 -3.91
CA GLN A 140 6.18 4.12 -5.37
C GLN A 140 6.92 5.37 -5.85
N LEU A 141 6.77 6.50 -5.16
CA LEU A 141 7.53 7.72 -5.45
C LEU A 141 9.03 7.46 -5.37
N LEU A 142 9.49 6.86 -4.29
CA LEU A 142 10.91 6.54 -4.09
C LEU A 142 11.45 5.61 -5.18
N ARG A 143 10.66 4.61 -5.64
CA ARG A 143 11.06 3.75 -6.76
C ARG A 143 11.25 4.53 -8.06
N GLN A 144 10.34 5.45 -8.37
CA GLN A 144 10.45 6.30 -9.56
C GLN A 144 11.68 7.21 -9.48
N MET A 145 11.91 7.85 -8.32
CA MET A 145 13.10 8.68 -8.10
C MET A 145 14.40 7.87 -8.24
N ILE A 146 14.45 6.65 -7.70
CA ILE A 146 15.60 5.75 -7.83
C ILE A 146 15.83 5.39 -9.29
N ALA A 147 14.79 5.04 -10.04
CA ALA A 147 14.91 4.72 -11.46
C ALA A 147 15.40 5.92 -12.26
N ARG A 148 14.89 7.12 -11.95
CA ARG A 148 15.30 8.34 -12.62
C ARG A 148 16.74 8.76 -12.26
N ALA A 149 17.11 8.68 -10.99
CA ALA A 149 18.49 8.92 -10.55
C ALA A 149 19.49 7.96 -11.22
N HIS A 150 19.06 6.72 -11.47
CA HIS A 150 19.85 5.75 -12.25
C HIS A 150 20.04 6.20 -13.69
N SER A 151 18.95 6.57 -14.39
CA SER A 151 19.02 6.98 -15.79
C SER A 151 19.83 8.25 -16.02
N LEU A 152 19.90 9.14 -15.00
CA LEU A 152 20.69 10.36 -15.03
C LEU A 152 22.13 10.16 -14.54
N GLY A 153 22.50 8.99 -14.03
CA GLY A 153 23.83 8.71 -13.53
C GLY A 153 24.24 9.52 -12.29
N LEU A 154 23.25 9.99 -11.51
CA LEU A 154 23.48 10.92 -10.40
C LEU A 154 24.34 10.33 -9.28
N ARG A 155 25.09 11.21 -8.61
CA ARG A 155 26.01 10.88 -7.52
C ARG A 155 25.76 11.73 -6.29
N VAL A 156 26.10 11.17 -5.11
CA VAL A 156 26.01 11.88 -3.83
C VAL A 156 27.25 12.75 -3.66
N ILE A 157 27.05 14.06 -3.48
CA ILE A 157 28.14 15.04 -3.30
C ILE A 157 28.14 15.62 -1.89
N ASP A 158 27.00 15.70 -1.24
CA ASP A 158 26.88 16.22 0.11
C ASP A 158 27.09 15.13 1.15
N ASP A 159 27.29 15.56 2.39
CA ASP A 159 27.28 14.69 3.55
C ASP A 159 25.96 13.87 3.60
N PRO A 160 26.00 12.60 4.06
CA PRO A 160 24.82 11.76 4.14
C PRO A 160 23.65 12.34 4.94
N ASP A 161 23.91 13.07 6.04
CA ASP A 161 22.87 13.68 6.87
C ASP A 161 22.23 14.88 6.16
N VAL A 162 23.04 15.71 5.50
CA VAL A 162 22.56 16.83 4.67
C VAL A 162 21.71 16.30 3.51
N THR A 163 22.19 15.26 2.84
CA THR A 163 21.45 14.58 1.76
C THR A 163 20.10 14.04 2.27
N MET A 164 20.09 13.41 3.46
CA MET A 164 18.87 12.92 4.09
C MET A 164 17.87 14.03 4.36
N GLN A 165 18.33 15.17 4.92
CA GLN A 165 17.47 16.33 5.20
C GLN A 165 16.87 16.90 3.92
N LYS A 166 17.66 17.09 2.86
CA LYS A 166 17.17 17.55 1.55
C LYS A 166 16.11 16.61 0.97
N LEU A 167 16.31 15.29 1.08
CA LEU A 167 15.35 14.29 0.62
C LEU A 167 14.06 14.32 1.43
N LEU A 168 14.14 14.46 2.76
CA LEU A 168 12.96 14.59 3.60
C LEU A 168 12.12 15.82 3.22
N VAL A 169 12.75 16.97 3.04
CA VAL A 169 12.05 18.19 2.60
C VAL A 169 11.40 18.00 1.24
N LEU A 170 12.14 17.51 0.24
CA LEU A 170 11.59 17.26 -1.10
C LEU A 170 10.39 16.31 -1.06
N LEU A 171 10.55 15.16 -0.40
CA LEU A 171 9.49 14.16 -0.33
C LEU A 171 8.26 14.67 0.44
N THR A 172 8.46 15.45 1.50
CA THR A 172 7.35 16.09 2.23
C THR A 172 6.58 17.05 1.34
N MET A 173 7.28 17.89 0.57
CA MET A 173 6.64 18.82 -0.37
C MET A 173 5.85 18.08 -1.46
N GLN A 174 6.43 17.04 -2.04
CA GLN A 174 5.77 16.23 -3.07
C GLN A 174 4.53 15.51 -2.52
N THR A 175 4.61 14.94 -1.32
CA THR A 175 3.50 14.21 -0.69
C THR A 175 2.42 15.14 -0.16
N ALA A 176 2.77 16.31 0.41
CA ALA A 176 1.81 17.30 0.87
C ALA A 176 0.93 17.85 -0.26
N GLY A 177 1.51 18.08 -1.42
CA GLY A 177 0.76 18.49 -2.63
C GLY A 177 -0.34 17.50 -3.01
N LEU A 178 -0.11 16.21 -2.82
CA LEU A 178 -1.11 15.16 -3.10
C LEU A 178 -2.23 15.12 -2.07
N VAL A 179 -1.90 15.29 -0.79
CA VAL A 179 -2.92 15.35 0.27
C VAL A 179 -3.87 16.52 0.04
N HIS A 180 -3.33 17.68 -0.34
CA HIS A 180 -4.14 18.87 -0.62
C HIS A 180 -4.95 18.76 -1.93
N ALA A 181 -4.47 18.02 -2.90
CA ALA A 181 -5.19 17.75 -4.14
C ALA A 181 -6.36 16.75 -3.98
N GLY A 182 -6.62 16.26 -2.77
CA GLY A 182 -7.76 15.38 -2.48
C GLY A 182 -7.64 13.98 -3.10
N PHE A 183 -6.45 13.51 -3.40
CA PHE A 183 -6.28 12.16 -3.92
C PHE A 183 -6.74 11.11 -2.91
N PRO A 184 -7.51 10.11 -3.36
CA PRO A 184 -8.13 9.15 -2.46
C PRO A 184 -7.07 8.39 -1.67
N LYS A 185 -7.36 8.20 -0.38
CA LYS A 185 -6.64 7.23 0.43
C LYS A 185 -6.70 5.90 -0.30
N VAL A 186 -5.55 5.26 -0.49
CA VAL A 186 -5.50 3.94 -1.12
C VAL A 186 -6.41 3.02 -0.32
N ALA A 187 -7.53 2.61 -0.91
CA ALA A 187 -8.30 1.50 -0.39
C ALA A 187 -7.42 0.25 -0.56
N LEU A 188 -7.04 -0.35 0.54
CA LEU A 188 -6.33 -1.62 0.59
C LEU A 188 -7.23 -2.75 0.13
#